data_c7298ea5d0b69104a597e301d22523ce
#
_entry.id   c7298ea5d0b69104a597e301d22523ce
#
_cell.length_a   1.000
_cell.length_b   1.000
_cell.length_c   1.000
_cell.angle_alpha   90.00
_cell.angle_beta   90.00
_cell.angle_gamma   90.00
#
_symmetry.space_group_name_H-M   'P 1'
#
loop_
_entity.id
_entity.type
_entity.pdbx_description
1 polymer ?
#
loop_
_entity_poly.entity_id
_entity_poly.type
_entity_poly.pdbx_seq_one_letter_code
_entity_poly.pdbx_strand_id
1 'polypeptide(L)'
;PYLSPLMLDKGVVTVTAFPGMQGDTARLECTPASSYYTLTNTTKTRAPSAGRFRVSRDWLENGNDITVSGNVDGKRTGTVNIYSSQDFFMHTFLERLRAKGIRCLPDYSFSEFQKDSVSVRMASYNTSVQAVVNQIMKESDNLNAEAMLCRLGAQFTGGRHISAEDGLSAIRRLIKKLGYVPDRYNLADGCGLSNYNYVSSE
;
A
#
# COMPACT_ATOMS: atom_id res chain seq x y z
N PRO A 1 3.27 3.22 4.24
CA PRO A 1 3.46 1.79 3.92
C PRO A 1 4.77 1.62 3.17
N TYR A 2 5.52 0.57 3.50
CA TYR A 2 6.71 0.20 2.74
C TYR A 2 6.27 -0.46 1.44
N LEU A 3 6.95 -0.14 0.34
CA LEU A 3 6.73 -0.81 -0.94
C LEU A 3 7.07 -2.30 -0.79
N SER A 4 6.16 -3.16 -1.18
CA SER A 4 6.32 -4.61 -1.11
C SER A 4 5.80 -5.25 -2.40
N PRO A 5 6.43 -6.32 -2.90
CA PRO A 5 5.97 -7.04 -4.08
C PRO A 5 4.60 -7.71 -3.86
N LEU A 6 4.25 -8.04 -2.60
CA LEU A 6 2.94 -8.53 -2.22
C LEU A 6 2.25 -7.48 -1.35
N MET A 7 1.19 -6.89 -1.87
CA MET A 7 0.48 -5.81 -1.20
C MET A 7 -1.02 -5.89 -1.54
N LEU A 8 -1.84 -5.87 -0.50
CA LEU A 8 -3.29 -5.82 -0.61
C LEU A 8 -3.74 -4.39 -0.31
N ASP A 9 -4.55 -3.82 -1.18
CA ASP A 9 -5.16 -2.49 -1.02
C ASP A 9 -4.15 -1.41 -0.60
N LYS A 10 -2.99 -1.38 -1.25
CA LYS A 10 -1.87 -0.45 -0.95
C LYS A 10 -1.33 -0.55 0.49
N GLY A 11 -1.55 -1.67 1.17
CA GLY A 11 -1.11 -1.88 2.55
C GLY A 11 -1.89 -1.04 3.57
N VAL A 12 -3.14 -0.69 3.27
CA VAL A 12 -4.02 0.07 4.16
C VAL A 12 -5.33 -0.67 4.43
N VAL A 13 -5.94 -0.34 5.56
CA VAL A 13 -7.33 -0.69 5.88
C VAL A 13 -8.16 0.57 5.89
N THR A 14 -9.24 0.55 5.14
CA THR A 14 -10.26 1.60 5.15
C THR A 14 -11.34 1.21 6.15
N VAL A 15 -11.57 2.06 7.14
CA VAL A 15 -12.64 1.89 8.14
C VAL A 15 -13.74 2.87 7.83
N THR A 16 -14.95 2.36 7.61
CA THR A 16 -16.16 3.15 7.44
C THR A 16 -17.03 3.02 8.69
N ALA A 17 -17.39 4.14 9.29
CA ALA A 17 -18.26 4.22 10.46
C ALA A 17 -19.63 4.75 10.07
N PHE A 18 -20.67 4.07 10.52
CA PHE A 18 -22.06 4.44 10.33
C PHE A 18 -22.70 4.78 11.68
N PRO A 19 -23.37 5.95 11.83
CA PRO A 19 -23.99 6.33 13.09
C PRO A 19 -25.14 5.38 13.44
N GLY A 20 -25.27 5.07 14.72
CA GLY A 20 -26.40 4.39 15.32
C GLY A 20 -27.31 5.33 16.12
N MET A 21 -27.81 4.87 17.26
CA MET A 21 -28.53 5.73 18.22
C MET A 21 -27.56 6.72 18.88
N GLN A 22 -28.08 7.87 19.30
CA GLN A 22 -27.29 8.89 19.97
C GLN A 22 -26.63 8.33 21.24
N GLY A 23 -25.32 8.54 21.37
CA GLY A 23 -24.52 8.06 22.49
C GLY A 23 -23.94 6.64 22.33
N ASP A 24 -24.49 5.82 21.44
CA ASP A 24 -23.97 4.49 21.15
C ASP A 24 -22.69 4.52 20.31
N THR A 25 -21.99 3.39 20.29
CA THR A 25 -20.87 3.19 19.35
C THR A 25 -21.39 3.11 17.91
N ALA A 26 -20.64 3.64 16.96
CA ALA A 26 -20.97 3.51 15.56
C ALA A 26 -20.75 2.07 15.07
N ARG A 27 -21.51 1.63 14.06
CA ARG A 27 -21.23 0.40 13.34
C ARG A 27 -20.04 0.61 12.42
N LEU A 28 -19.07 -0.29 12.47
CA LEU A 28 -17.86 -0.22 11.65
C LEU A 28 -17.87 -1.29 10.56
N GLU A 29 -17.38 -0.91 9.40
CA GLU A 29 -17.04 -1.80 8.29
C GLU A 29 -15.61 -1.55 7.88
N CYS A 30 -14.83 -2.64 7.69
CA CYS A 30 -13.43 -2.56 7.31
C CYS A 30 -13.21 -3.18 5.93
N THR A 31 -12.42 -2.53 5.10
CA THR A 31 -12.01 -3.02 3.78
C THR A 31 -10.51 -2.88 3.61
N PRO A 32 -9.76 -3.97 3.32
CA PRO A 32 -10.21 -5.36 3.28
C PRO A 32 -10.54 -5.89 4.68
N ALA A 33 -11.57 -6.73 4.80
CA ALA A 33 -11.83 -7.47 6.02
C ALA A 33 -10.82 -8.61 6.17
N SER A 34 -10.21 -8.73 7.36
CA SER A 34 -9.24 -9.77 7.69
C SER A 34 -9.10 -9.90 9.21
N SER A 35 -8.74 -11.07 9.71
CA SER A 35 -8.36 -11.27 11.10
C SER A 35 -6.91 -10.92 11.42
N TYR A 36 -6.17 -10.41 10.43
CA TYR A 36 -4.78 -9.96 10.60
C TYR A 36 -4.63 -8.74 11.52
N TYR A 37 -5.68 -7.99 11.73
CA TYR A 37 -5.72 -6.83 12.62
C TYR A 37 -6.88 -6.95 13.61
N THR A 38 -6.73 -6.33 14.77
CA THR A 38 -7.82 -6.17 15.74
C THR A 38 -8.45 -4.78 15.61
N LEU A 39 -9.69 -4.65 16.09
CA LEU A 39 -10.45 -3.41 15.98
C LEU A 39 -11.03 -3.01 17.34
N THR A 40 -10.56 -1.91 17.89
CA THR A 40 -11.12 -1.30 19.10
C THR A 40 -11.99 -0.11 18.72
N ASN A 41 -13.28 -0.19 19.04
CA ASN A 41 -14.26 0.84 18.72
C ASN A 41 -14.67 1.63 19.96
N THR A 42 -14.21 2.86 20.06
CA THR A 42 -14.57 3.81 21.12
C THR A 42 -15.34 5.03 20.60
N THR A 43 -15.90 4.92 19.38
CA THR A 43 -16.71 6.01 18.79
C THR A 43 -17.98 6.28 19.58
N LYS A 44 -18.52 7.49 19.43
CA LYS A 44 -19.83 7.88 19.94
C LYS A 44 -20.66 8.52 18.84
N THR A 45 -21.88 8.04 18.67
CA THR A 45 -22.82 8.56 17.66
C THR A 45 -23.42 9.87 18.13
N ARG A 46 -23.34 10.91 17.30
CA ARG A 46 -23.91 12.25 17.54
C ARG A 46 -23.54 12.83 18.90
N ALA A 47 -22.31 12.63 19.33
CA ALA A 47 -21.76 13.10 20.58
C ALA A 47 -20.53 13.98 20.32
N PRO A 48 -20.69 15.31 20.07
CA PRO A 48 -19.58 16.21 19.74
C PRO A 48 -18.47 16.25 20.79
N SER A 49 -18.81 16.01 22.07
CA SER A 49 -17.85 15.91 23.17
C SER A 49 -16.85 14.75 23.03
N ALA A 50 -17.16 13.76 22.20
CA ALA A 50 -16.22 12.66 21.90
C ALA A 50 -15.07 13.08 20.96
N GLY A 51 -15.05 14.32 20.47
CA GLY A 51 -14.01 14.85 19.60
C GLY A 51 -14.16 14.42 18.14
N ARG A 52 -13.12 14.68 17.35
CA ARG A 52 -13.13 14.35 15.91
C ARG A 52 -13.00 12.84 15.69
N PHE A 53 -13.68 12.35 14.65
CA PHE A 53 -13.51 10.99 14.17
C PHE A 53 -12.04 10.72 13.79
N ARG A 54 -11.49 9.64 14.30
CA ARG A 54 -10.10 9.23 14.08
C ARG A 54 -10.01 7.71 13.93
N VAL A 55 -9.19 7.30 12.98
CA VAL A 55 -8.72 5.91 12.82
C VAL A 55 -7.21 5.92 13.02
N SER A 56 -6.70 5.11 13.92
CA SER A 56 -5.28 5.07 14.25
C SER A 56 -4.84 3.67 14.64
N ARG A 57 -3.55 3.40 14.60
CA ARG A 57 -2.92 2.24 15.23
C ARG A 57 -1.65 2.68 15.94
N ASP A 58 -1.18 1.88 16.85
CA ASP A 58 0.15 2.09 17.44
C ASP A 58 1.22 1.62 16.45
N TRP A 59 1.75 2.58 15.70
CA TRP A 59 2.77 2.31 14.69
C TRP A 59 4.17 2.16 15.29
N LEU A 60 4.41 2.65 16.52
CA LEU A 60 5.70 2.53 17.21
C LEU A 60 5.93 1.08 17.67
N GLU A 61 4.87 0.42 18.15
CA GLU A 61 4.92 -0.96 18.60
C GLU A 61 4.84 -1.97 17.44
N ASN A 62 4.75 -1.48 16.19
CA ASN A 62 4.53 -2.34 15.01
C ASN A 62 3.30 -3.25 15.11
N GLY A 63 2.37 -2.92 16.00
CA GLY A 63 1.11 -3.64 16.18
C GLY A 63 0.12 -3.33 15.06
N ASN A 64 -0.87 -4.22 14.90
CA ASN A 64 -1.99 -4.03 13.99
C ASN A 64 -3.33 -3.89 14.76
N ASP A 65 -3.27 -3.32 15.97
CA ASP A 65 -4.43 -2.97 16.75
C ASP A 65 -4.96 -1.61 16.30
N ILE A 66 -6.07 -1.61 15.58
CA ILE A 66 -6.69 -0.40 15.04
C ILE A 66 -7.68 0.15 16.05
N THR A 67 -7.48 1.39 16.46
CA THR A 67 -8.43 2.12 17.31
C THR A 67 -9.23 3.11 16.47
N VAL A 68 -10.56 3.03 16.59
CA VAL A 68 -11.51 3.96 15.98
C VAL A 68 -12.22 4.73 17.07
N SER A 69 -12.12 6.05 17.05
CA SER A 69 -12.60 6.92 18.12
C SER A 69 -13.27 8.19 17.58
N GLY A 70 -13.91 8.94 18.47
CA GLY A 70 -14.49 10.25 18.17
C GLY A 70 -15.97 10.21 17.77
N ASN A 71 -16.49 11.37 17.41
CA ASN A 71 -17.90 11.55 17.06
C ASN A 71 -18.22 11.08 15.63
N VAL A 72 -19.31 10.33 15.51
CA VAL A 72 -19.88 9.88 14.22
C VAL A 72 -21.30 10.42 14.09
N ASP A 73 -21.45 11.57 13.46
CA ASP A 73 -22.73 12.24 13.21
C ASP A 73 -23.36 11.94 11.85
N GLY A 74 -22.56 11.40 10.93
CA GLY A 74 -22.90 10.88 9.60
C GLY A 74 -21.94 9.79 9.22
N LYS A 75 -22.04 9.27 8.00
CA LYS A 75 -21.04 8.33 7.48
C LYS A 75 -19.65 8.97 7.52
N ARG A 76 -18.69 8.31 8.19
CA ARG A 76 -17.29 8.73 8.27
C ARG A 76 -16.40 7.63 7.71
N THR A 77 -15.31 8.01 7.06
CA THR A 77 -14.32 7.07 6.54
C THR A 77 -12.94 7.56 6.92
N GLY A 78 -12.11 6.63 7.34
CA GLY A 78 -10.70 6.87 7.62
C GLY A 78 -9.86 5.68 7.18
N THR A 79 -8.59 5.93 6.91
CA THR A 79 -7.64 4.89 6.49
C THR A 79 -6.49 4.80 7.47
N VAL A 80 -5.97 3.60 7.63
CA VAL A 80 -4.76 3.34 8.42
C VAL A 80 -3.89 2.33 7.70
N ASN A 81 -2.58 2.56 7.71
CA ASN A 81 -1.62 1.61 7.16
C ASN A 81 -1.46 0.40 8.08
N ILE A 82 -1.18 -0.75 7.49
CA ILE A 82 -0.93 -2.01 8.20
C ILE A 82 0.59 -2.27 8.25
N TYR A 83 1.05 -2.79 9.39
CA TYR A 83 2.41 -3.32 9.51
C TYR A 83 2.51 -4.65 8.76
N SER A 84 3.62 -4.86 8.04
CA SER A 84 3.88 -6.01 7.17
C SER A 84 2.79 -6.25 6.11
N SER A 85 2.84 -5.48 5.04
CA SER A 85 1.90 -5.63 3.91
C SER A 85 1.97 -7.00 3.23
N GLN A 86 3.12 -7.69 3.26
CA GLN A 86 3.27 -9.05 2.76
C GLN A 86 2.48 -10.06 3.59
N ASP A 87 2.63 -9.98 4.92
CA ASP A 87 1.90 -10.87 5.83
C ASP A 87 0.41 -10.58 5.80
N PHE A 88 0.01 -9.32 5.72
CA PHE A 88 -1.38 -8.93 5.54
C PHE A 88 -1.98 -9.53 4.26
N PHE A 89 -1.24 -9.45 3.15
CA PHE A 89 -1.66 -10.07 1.89
C PHE A 89 -1.83 -11.59 2.06
N MET A 90 -0.80 -12.29 2.57
CA MET A 90 -0.81 -13.75 2.67
C MET A 90 -1.87 -14.24 3.65
N HIS A 91 -1.98 -13.61 4.82
CA HIS A 91 -2.99 -13.97 5.82
C HIS A 91 -4.42 -13.84 5.23
N THR A 92 -4.73 -12.67 4.65
CA THR A 92 -6.04 -12.43 4.03
C THR A 92 -6.31 -13.34 2.84
N PHE A 93 -5.28 -13.67 2.06
CA PHE A 93 -5.39 -14.60 0.93
C PHE A 93 -5.76 -16.01 1.41
N LEU A 94 -5.06 -16.52 2.43
CA LEU A 94 -5.36 -17.83 3.02
C LEU A 94 -6.75 -17.87 3.65
N GLU A 95 -7.19 -16.81 4.34
CA GLU A 95 -8.56 -16.69 4.85
C GLU A 95 -9.60 -16.83 3.73
N ARG A 96 -9.38 -16.14 2.61
CA ARG A 96 -10.30 -16.20 1.46
C ARG A 96 -10.31 -17.56 0.79
N LEU A 97 -9.16 -18.25 0.69
CA LEU A 97 -9.09 -19.62 0.17
C LEU A 97 -9.86 -20.58 1.07
N ARG A 98 -9.66 -20.51 2.40
CA ARG A 98 -10.38 -21.34 3.39
C ARG A 98 -11.88 -21.09 3.33
N ALA A 99 -12.31 -19.82 3.19
CA ALA A 99 -13.72 -19.47 3.03
C ALA A 99 -14.35 -20.02 1.73
N LYS A 100 -13.53 -20.36 0.74
CA LYS A 100 -13.93 -21.05 -0.51
C LYS A 100 -13.82 -22.58 -0.41
N GLY A 101 -13.53 -23.14 0.78
CA GLY A 101 -13.40 -24.57 0.99
C GLY A 101 -12.05 -25.16 0.56
N ILE A 102 -11.09 -24.32 0.20
CA ILE A 102 -9.74 -24.78 -0.16
C ILE A 102 -8.94 -25.05 1.11
N ARG A 103 -8.44 -26.28 1.25
CA ARG A 103 -7.58 -26.64 2.37
C ARG A 103 -6.21 -25.99 2.22
N CYS A 104 -5.82 -25.16 3.16
CA CYS A 104 -4.52 -24.51 3.22
C CYS A 104 -3.80 -24.93 4.49
N LEU A 105 -2.47 -25.08 4.40
CA LEU A 105 -1.64 -25.24 5.59
C LEU A 105 -1.78 -23.99 6.48
N PRO A 106 -1.63 -24.15 7.81
CA PRO A 106 -1.76 -23.02 8.73
C PRO A 106 -0.67 -21.97 8.52
N ASP A 107 0.55 -22.40 8.20
CA ASP A 107 1.72 -21.56 8.10
C ASP A 107 2.16 -21.38 6.65
N TYR A 108 2.82 -20.27 6.40
CA TYR A 108 3.46 -19.93 5.13
C TYR A 108 4.86 -19.38 5.37
N SER A 109 5.69 -19.46 4.36
CA SER A 109 7.01 -18.83 4.32
C SER A 109 7.23 -18.11 3.01
N PHE A 110 8.07 -17.10 3.03
CA PHE A 110 8.53 -16.44 1.82
C PHE A 110 9.85 -17.04 1.37
N SER A 111 9.93 -17.38 0.09
CA SER A 111 11.15 -17.88 -0.52
C SER A 111 11.27 -17.36 -1.94
N GLU A 112 12.47 -17.45 -2.50
CA GLU A 112 12.69 -17.16 -3.91
C GLU A 112 12.02 -18.23 -4.77
N PHE A 113 11.21 -17.80 -5.75
CA PHE A 113 10.56 -18.72 -6.67
C PHE A 113 11.58 -19.37 -7.61
N GLN A 114 11.69 -20.69 -7.53
CA GLN A 114 12.48 -21.50 -8.46
C GLN A 114 11.51 -22.15 -9.47
N LYS A 115 11.59 -21.71 -10.73
CA LYS A 115 10.79 -22.30 -11.79
C LYS A 115 11.35 -23.67 -12.16
N ASP A 116 10.53 -24.69 -12.06
CA ASP A 116 10.82 -26.05 -12.51
C ASP A 116 9.93 -26.48 -13.68
N SER A 117 10.11 -27.72 -14.15
CA SER A 117 9.35 -28.27 -15.28
C SER A 117 7.88 -28.55 -14.98
N VAL A 118 7.50 -28.60 -13.69
CA VAL A 118 6.13 -28.86 -13.23
C VAL A 118 5.38 -27.59 -12.80
N SER A 119 6.07 -26.46 -12.77
CA SER A 119 5.46 -25.17 -12.40
C SER A 119 4.45 -24.71 -13.45
N VAL A 120 3.21 -24.54 -13.06
CA VAL A 120 2.11 -24.08 -13.90
C VAL A 120 1.63 -22.70 -13.47
N ARG A 121 1.51 -21.78 -14.42
CA ARG A 121 0.89 -20.48 -14.16
C ARG A 121 -0.62 -20.64 -14.06
N MET A 122 -1.18 -20.47 -12.87
CA MET A 122 -2.61 -20.61 -12.64
C MET A 122 -3.41 -19.37 -13.02
N ALA A 123 -2.86 -18.18 -12.82
CA ALA A 123 -3.52 -16.92 -13.12
C ALA A 123 -2.50 -15.84 -13.48
N SER A 124 -2.95 -14.83 -14.24
CA SER A 124 -2.16 -13.65 -14.55
C SER A 124 -3.09 -12.43 -14.62
N TYR A 125 -2.68 -11.37 -13.99
CA TYR A 125 -3.34 -10.07 -14.10
C TYR A 125 -2.34 -9.03 -14.63
N ASN A 126 -2.76 -8.25 -15.61
CA ASN A 126 -1.90 -7.25 -16.25
C ASN A 126 -2.60 -5.89 -16.22
N THR A 127 -1.84 -4.86 -15.88
CA THR A 127 -2.28 -3.46 -15.97
C THR A 127 -1.42 -2.76 -17.01
N SER A 128 -2.03 -1.97 -17.88
CA SER A 128 -1.28 -1.21 -18.87
C SER A 128 -0.48 -0.09 -18.20
N VAL A 129 0.70 0.23 -18.76
CA VAL A 129 1.53 1.36 -18.28
C VAL A 129 0.72 2.65 -18.29
N GLN A 130 -0.08 2.87 -19.33
CA GLN A 130 -0.92 4.07 -19.45
C GLN A 130 -1.92 4.18 -18.28
N ALA A 131 -2.56 3.07 -17.87
CA ALA A 131 -3.48 3.08 -16.73
C ALA A 131 -2.75 3.43 -15.43
N VAL A 132 -1.54 2.88 -15.22
CA VAL A 132 -0.71 3.20 -14.03
C VAL A 132 -0.29 4.66 -14.05
N VAL A 133 0.19 5.19 -15.19
CA VAL A 133 0.59 6.59 -15.31
C VAL A 133 -0.61 7.52 -15.08
N ASN A 134 -1.77 7.21 -15.63
CA ASN A 134 -2.99 7.98 -15.38
C ASN A 134 -3.35 8.00 -13.88
N GLN A 135 -3.23 6.87 -13.18
CA GLN A 135 -3.45 6.78 -11.74
C GLN A 135 -2.46 7.66 -10.96
N ILE A 136 -1.17 7.58 -11.31
CA ILE A 136 -0.11 8.42 -10.71
C ILE A 136 -0.44 9.90 -10.88
N MET A 137 -0.73 10.33 -12.11
CA MET A 137 -0.86 11.73 -12.45
C MET A 137 -2.18 12.35 -11.99
N LYS A 138 -3.29 11.61 -12.02
CA LYS A 138 -4.61 12.14 -11.66
C LYS A 138 -4.93 12.03 -10.19
N GLU A 139 -4.49 10.92 -9.54
CA GLU A 139 -4.78 10.65 -8.14
C GLU A 139 -3.60 10.99 -7.21
N SER A 140 -2.50 11.50 -7.78
CA SER A 140 -1.25 11.77 -7.03
C SER A 140 -0.78 10.54 -6.26
N ASP A 141 -0.74 9.38 -6.94
CA ASP A 141 -0.49 8.08 -6.33
C ASP A 141 1.01 7.82 -6.18
N ASN A 142 1.56 8.22 -5.04
CA ASN A 142 2.97 8.10 -4.72
C ASN A 142 3.46 6.65 -4.69
N LEU A 143 2.63 5.72 -4.22
CA LEU A 143 3.00 4.31 -4.16
C LEU A 143 3.21 3.72 -5.55
N ASN A 144 2.30 4.02 -6.48
CA ASN A 144 2.46 3.61 -7.87
C ASN A 144 3.64 4.29 -8.56
N ALA A 145 3.98 5.53 -8.20
CA ALA A 145 5.16 6.22 -8.71
C ALA A 145 6.45 5.51 -8.28
N GLU A 146 6.58 5.14 -6.99
CA GLU A 146 7.70 4.37 -6.48
C GLU A 146 7.77 2.96 -7.10
N ALA A 147 6.63 2.29 -7.25
CA ALA A 147 6.57 0.99 -7.91
C ALA A 147 7.02 1.06 -9.38
N MET A 148 6.66 2.15 -10.08
CA MET A 148 7.10 2.40 -11.45
C MET A 148 8.60 2.66 -11.53
N LEU A 149 9.17 3.40 -10.57
CA LEU A 149 10.63 3.60 -10.47
C LEU A 149 11.36 2.25 -10.33
N CYS A 150 10.90 1.38 -9.42
CA CYS A 150 11.45 0.03 -9.28
C CYS A 150 11.28 -0.79 -10.56
N ARG A 151 10.14 -0.67 -11.26
CA ARG A 151 9.90 -1.36 -12.53
C ARG A 151 10.86 -0.91 -13.63
N LEU A 152 11.17 0.39 -13.70
CA LEU A 152 12.19 0.92 -14.61
C LEU A 152 13.57 0.35 -14.28
N GLY A 153 13.94 0.29 -13.01
CA GLY A 153 15.19 -0.33 -12.55
C GLY A 153 15.27 -1.80 -12.98
N ALA A 154 14.21 -2.57 -12.78
CA ALA A 154 14.15 -3.98 -13.20
C ALA A 154 14.35 -4.13 -14.71
N GLN A 155 13.72 -3.29 -15.50
CA GLN A 155 13.86 -3.29 -16.96
C GLN A 155 15.29 -2.90 -17.40
N PHE A 156 15.90 -1.96 -16.69
CA PHE A 156 17.22 -1.43 -16.97
C PHE A 156 18.34 -2.43 -16.65
N THR A 157 18.25 -3.09 -15.49
CA THR A 157 19.28 -4.03 -15.02
C THR A 157 19.04 -5.46 -15.47
N GLY A 158 17.79 -5.83 -15.82
CA GLY A 158 17.38 -7.22 -16.01
C GLY A 158 17.37 -8.04 -14.71
N GLY A 159 17.59 -7.37 -13.56
CA GLY A 159 17.72 -8.00 -12.26
C GLY A 159 16.39 -8.38 -11.61
N ARG A 160 16.47 -9.24 -10.58
CA ARG A 160 15.32 -9.62 -9.72
C ARG A 160 15.29 -8.86 -8.41
N HIS A 161 16.45 -8.49 -7.88
CA HIS A 161 16.60 -7.66 -6.68
C HIS A 161 16.88 -6.23 -7.13
N ILE A 162 15.91 -5.36 -6.96
CA ILE A 162 15.92 -4.00 -7.50
C ILE A 162 15.86 -3.01 -6.35
N SER A 163 16.75 -2.04 -6.40
CA SER A 163 16.76 -0.87 -5.52
C SER A 163 16.11 0.34 -6.22
N ALA A 164 15.77 1.37 -5.45
CA ALA A 164 15.36 2.66 -6.00
C ALA A 164 16.48 3.27 -6.86
N GLU A 165 17.75 3.07 -6.50
CA GLU A 165 18.90 3.58 -7.24
C GLU A 165 19.02 2.99 -8.66
N ASP A 166 18.61 1.74 -8.85
CA ASP A 166 18.55 1.15 -10.20
C ASP A 166 17.53 1.89 -11.08
N GLY A 167 16.39 2.25 -10.52
CA GLY A 167 15.39 3.07 -11.19
C GLY A 167 15.88 4.48 -11.51
N LEU A 168 16.51 5.13 -10.54
CA LEU A 168 17.11 6.46 -10.72
C LEU A 168 18.22 6.43 -11.78
N SER A 169 19.02 5.37 -11.82
CA SER A 169 20.03 5.17 -12.87
C SER A 169 19.42 5.05 -14.27
N ALA A 170 18.27 4.38 -14.39
CA ALA A 170 17.53 4.33 -15.64
C ALA A 170 17.05 5.72 -16.08
N ILE A 171 16.57 6.55 -15.14
CA ILE A 171 16.15 7.95 -15.41
C ILE A 171 17.34 8.80 -15.81
N ARG A 172 18.47 8.74 -15.09
CA ARG A 172 19.70 9.48 -15.45
C ARG A 172 20.17 9.15 -16.86
N ARG A 173 20.07 7.86 -17.27
CA ARG A 173 20.40 7.47 -18.64
C ARG A 173 19.44 8.09 -19.67
N LEU A 174 18.16 8.19 -19.37
CA LEU A 174 17.18 8.87 -20.23
C LEU A 174 17.50 10.36 -20.37
N ILE A 175 17.79 11.05 -19.26
CA ILE A 175 18.19 12.46 -19.22
C ILE A 175 19.39 12.68 -20.16
N LYS A 176 20.42 11.83 -20.04
CA LYS A 176 21.60 11.87 -20.91
C LYS A 176 21.24 11.65 -22.38
N LYS A 177 20.34 10.68 -22.66
CA LYS A 177 19.88 10.40 -24.05
C LYS A 177 19.14 11.58 -24.65
N LEU A 178 18.46 12.38 -23.84
CA LEU A 178 17.78 13.61 -24.26
C LEU A 178 18.72 14.81 -24.45
N GLY A 179 20.03 14.64 -24.22
CA GLY A 179 21.04 15.70 -24.41
C GLY A 179 21.30 16.54 -23.16
N TYR A 180 20.72 16.22 -22.03
CA TYR A 180 20.94 16.93 -20.77
C TYR A 180 22.06 16.30 -19.95
N VAL A 181 22.59 17.05 -18.99
CA VAL A 181 23.64 16.61 -18.06
C VAL A 181 22.98 16.02 -16.80
N PRO A 182 23.05 14.71 -16.54
CA PRO A 182 22.33 14.08 -15.42
C PRO A 182 22.71 14.66 -14.04
N ASP A 183 23.96 15.09 -13.85
CA ASP A 183 24.46 15.62 -12.57
C ASP A 183 23.84 16.97 -12.16
N ARG A 184 23.11 17.61 -13.09
CA ARG A 184 22.32 18.83 -12.79
C ARG A 184 20.95 18.50 -12.18
N TYR A 185 20.58 17.23 -12.10
CA TYR A 185 19.31 16.75 -11.57
C TYR A 185 19.58 15.88 -10.35
N ASN A 186 19.21 16.36 -9.18
CA ASN A 186 19.26 15.52 -7.98
C ASN A 186 17.92 14.81 -7.84
N LEU A 187 17.96 13.49 -8.00
CA LEU A 187 16.79 12.61 -7.97
C LEU A 187 16.94 11.64 -6.79
N ALA A 188 15.98 11.63 -5.88
CA ALA A 188 16.03 10.85 -4.67
C ALA A 188 14.89 9.81 -4.58
N ASP A 189 13.76 10.06 -5.23
CA ASP A 189 12.62 9.15 -5.25
C ASP A 189 11.82 9.25 -6.57
N GLY A 190 10.83 8.36 -6.73
CA GLY A 190 9.95 8.35 -7.90
C GLY A 190 8.71 9.24 -7.77
N CYS A 191 8.30 9.54 -6.54
CA CYS A 191 7.06 10.28 -6.28
C CYS A 191 7.25 11.79 -6.11
N GLY A 192 8.48 12.27 -5.98
CA GLY A 192 8.78 13.68 -5.85
C GLY A 192 8.54 14.27 -4.45
N LEU A 193 8.31 13.42 -3.43
CA LEU A 193 8.09 13.88 -2.05
C LEU A 193 9.36 14.19 -1.29
N SER A 194 10.48 13.64 -1.71
CA SER A 194 11.76 13.87 -1.04
C SER A 194 12.21 15.31 -1.23
N ASN A 195 12.60 15.95 -0.13
CA ASN A 195 13.24 17.28 -0.17
C ASN A 195 14.62 17.27 -0.84
N TYR A 196 15.13 16.08 -1.18
CA TYR A 196 16.40 15.91 -1.92
C TYR A 196 16.21 15.85 -3.42
N ASN A 197 14.96 15.94 -3.93
CA ASN A 197 14.72 16.12 -5.36
C ASN A 197 14.86 17.59 -5.72
N TYR A 198 15.82 17.94 -6.56
CA TYR A 198 15.90 19.30 -7.13
C TYR A 198 16.49 19.30 -8.53
N VAL A 199 16.02 20.24 -9.29
CA VAL A 199 16.47 20.55 -10.66
C VAL A 199 16.78 22.04 -10.74
N SER A 200 17.78 22.41 -11.54
CA SER A 200 18.01 23.82 -11.81
C SER A 200 16.95 24.37 -12.76
N SER A 201 16.70 25.68 -12.70
CA SER A 201 15.77 26.38 -13.59
C SER A 201 16.40 26.77 -14.95
N GLU A 202 17.61 26.34 -15.23
CA GLU A 202 18.32 26.59 -16.48
C GLU A 202 17.96 25.60 -17.58
#